data_3a3cd16a1bcb1619140ad957b680ce4b
#
_entry.id   3a3cd16a1bcb1619140ad957b680ce4b
#
_cell.length_a   1.000
_cell.length_b   1.000
_cell.length_c   1.000
_cell.angle_alpha   90.00
_cell.angle_beta   90.00
_cell.angle_gamma   90.00
#
_symmetry.space_group_name_H-M   'P 1'
#
loop_
_entity.id
_entity.type
_entity.pdbx_description
1 polymer ?
#
loop_
_entity_poly.entity_id
_entity_poly.type
_entity_poly.pdbx_seq_one_letter_code
_entity_poly.pdbx_strand_id
1 'polypeptide(L)'
;MSYAGLMSRSTILPRSFYARPVIEVARDCLGKILLHGKTAGRIVETEAYLGVHDRAAHAWSGVTDRTRVLFGPPGHAYVYFIYGMYECLNFVSEEIGQAGCVLIRAVEPLVGIAAMQRRRPAAQRMEVLASGPGKLTLAFDITRKQNGADLTRGSLQVRRLFRQPRFEIQVTPRVGIRHNSDWPLRFLITANPFVSR
;
A
#
# COMPACT_ATOMS: atom_id res chain seq x y z
N MET A 1 -3.01 -12.28 -16.45
CA MET A 1 -1.74 -11.70 -16.97
C MET A 1 -0.60 -12.57 -16.49
N SER A 2 0.43 -12.84 -17.33
CA SER A 2 1.65 -13.53 -16.87
C SER A 2 2.63 -12.55 -16.22
N TYR A 3 3.56 -13.07 -15.40
CA TYR A 3 4.62 -12.25 -14.79
C TYR A 3 5.46 -11.53 -15.84
N ALA A 4 5.93 -12.27 -16.87
CA ALA A 4 6.72 -11.69 -17.96
C ALA A 4 5.96 -10.59 -18.72
N GLY A 5 4.67 -10.81 -18.99
CA GLY A 5 3.80 -9.81 -19.63
C GLY A 5 3.58 -8.55 -18.78
N LEU A 6 3.53 -8.68 -17.44
CA LEU A 6 3.50 -7.52 -16.56
C LEU A 6 4.82 -6.74 -16.61
N MET A 7 5.95 -7.45 -16.51
CA MET A 7 7.29 -6.82 -16.51
C MET A 7 7.57 -6.03 -17.78
N SER A 8 7.21 -6.58 -18.96
CA SER A 8 7.39 -5.92 -20.25
C SER A 8 6.48 -4.69 -20.48
N ARG A 9 5.42 -4.53 -19.69
CA ARG A 9 4.42 -3.46 -19.85
C ARG A 9 4.41 -2.44 -18.72
N SER A 10 5.39 -2.50 -17.83
CA SER A 10 5.46 -1.63 -16.65
C SER A 10 6.87 -1.19 -16.32
N THR A 11 6.98 -0.05 -15.64
CA THR A 11 8.25 0.46 -15.09
C THR A 11 8.13 0.68 -13.60
N ILE A 12 9.24 0.53 -12.87
CA ILE A 12 9.31 0.83 -11.41
C ILE A 12 9.09 2.33 -11.22
N LEU A 13 8.37 2.70 -10.17
CA LEU A 13 8.22 4.11 -9.79
C LEU A 13 9.54 4.66 -9.23
N PRO A 14 9.97 5.84 -9.68
CA PRO A 14 11.17 6.49 -9.15
C PRO A 14 10.93 7.05 -7.75
N ARG A 15 11.99 7.36 -7.01
CA ARG A 15 11.90 7.97 -5.67
C ARG A 15 11.13 9.28 -5.67
N SER A 16 11.26 10.10 -6.72
CA SER A 16 10.52 11.35 -6.90
C SER A 16 9.01 11.18 -6.92
N PHE A 17 8.49 9.98 -7.21
CA PHE A 17 7.06 9.70 -7.08
C PHE A 17 6.60 9.80 -5.63
N TYR A 18 7.43 9.36 -4.69
CA TYR A 18 7.12 9.31 -3.26
C TYR A 18 7.49 10.62 -2.53
N ALA A 19 8.49 11.37 -3.04
CA ALA A 19 8.94 12.66 -2.50
C ALA A 19 7.96 13.79 -2.87
N ARG A 20 6.69 13.61 -2.50
CA ARG A 20 5.58 14.53 -2.77
C ARG A 20 4.61 14.52 -1.58
N PRO A 21 3.67 15.48 -1.48
CA PRO A 21 2.64 15.49 -0.46
C PRO A 21 1.91 14.14 -0.37
N VAL A 22 1.78 13.59 0.83
CA VAL A 22 1.26 12.24 1.07
C VAL A 22 -0.14 12.02 0.48
N ILE A 23 -0.99 13.03 0.47
CA ILE A 23 -2.33 12.98 -0.11
C ILE A 23 -2.27 12.71 -1.62
N GLU A 24 -1.36 13.39 -2.33
CA GLU A 24 -1.15 13.18 -3.76
C GLU A 24 -0.61 11.77 -4.05
N VAL A 25 0.38 11.34 -3.26
CA VAL A 25 0.95 10.00 -3.39
C VAL A 25 -0.10 8.93 -3.15
N ALA A 26 -0.95 9.09 -2.13
CA ALA A 26 -2.03 8.15 -1.83
C ALA A 26 -3.03 8.01 -2.99
N ARG A 27 -3.45 9.13 -3.57
CA ARG A 27 -4.33 9.14 -4.75
C ARG A 27 -3.66 8.51 -5.98
N ASP A 28 -2.40 8.88 -6.24
CA ASP A 28 -1.65 8.42 -7.40
C ASP A 28 -1.18 6.96 -7.28
N CYS A 29 -1.15 6.37 -6.08
CA CYS A 29 -0.94 4.94 -5.88
C CYS A 29 -2.09 4.09 -6.41
N LEU A 30 -3.31 4.62 -6.54
CA LEU A 30 -4.42 3.89 -7.15
C LEU A 30 -4.09 3.55 -8.61
N GLY A 31 -4.41 2.32 -9.02
CA GLY A 31 -4.11 1.80 -10.36
C GLY A 31 -2.65 1.38 -10.57
N LYS A 32 -1.72 1.71 -9.66
CA LYS A 32 -0.34 1.19 -9.70
C LYS A 32 -0.30 -0.28 -9.31
N ILE A 33 0.78 -0.93 -9.67
CA ILE A 33 0.99 -2.36 -9.42
C ILE A 33 1.90 -2.53 -8.23
N LEU A 34 1.39 -3.14 -7.16
CA LEU A 34 2.20 -3.70 -6.09
C LEU A 34 2.76 -5.04 -6.57
N LEU A 35 4.06 -5.23 -6.45
CA LEU A 35 4.76 -6.46 -6.78
C LEU A 35 5.61 -6.89 -5.59
N HIS A 36 5.52 -8.18 -5.21
CA HIS A 36 6.46 -8.81 -4.29
C HIS A 36 6.80 -10.21 -4.78
N GLY A 37 8.07 -10.45 -5.08
CA GLY A 37 8.54 -11.71 -5.66
C GLY A 37 7.81 -12.04 -6.96
N LYS A 38 7.02 -13.13 -6.98
CA LYS A 38 6.22 -13.57 -8.15
C LYS A 38 4.73 -13.25 -8.02
N THR A 39 4.33 -12.44 -7.05
CA THR A 39 2.94 -12.00 -6.86
C THR A 39 2.80 -10.53 -7.21
N ALA A 40 1.76 -10.17 -7.95
CA ALA A 40 1.48 -8.79 -8.29
C ALA A 40 -0.03 -8.51 -8.37
N GLY A 41 -0.40 -7.25 -8.09
CA GLY A 41 -1.79 -6.82 -8.18
C GLY A 41 -1.91 -5.29 -8.27
N ARG A 42 -3.10 -4.84 -8.67
CA ARG A 42 -3.43 -3.42 -8.80
C ARG A 42 -3.87 -2.86 -7.46
N ILE A 43 -3.25 -1.78 -7.00
CA ILE A 43 -3.69 -1.05 -5.81
C ILE A 43 -5.05 -0.40 -6.12
N VAL A 44 -6.06 -0.70 -5.30
CA VAL A 44 -7.44 -0.22 -5.48
C VAL A 44 -7.95 0.60 -4.30
N GLU A 45 -7.22 0.60 -3.18
CA GLU A 45 -7.58 1.34 -1.98
C GLU A 45 -6.34 1.75 -1.18
N THR A 46 -6.30 3.01 -0.75
CA THR A 46 -5.21 3.59 0.05
C THR A 46 -5.75 4.51 1.13
N GLU A 47 -4.94 4.77 2.18
CA GLU A 47 -5.19 5.85 3.14
C GLU A 47 -3.91 6.69 3.31
N ALA A 48 -4.08 8.02 3.41
CA ALA A 48 -3.01 8.93 3.73
C ALA A 48 -2.92 9.19 5.23
N TYR A 49 -1.69 9.24 5.76
CA TYR A 49 -1.37 9.60 7.15
C TYR A 49 -0.32 10.72 7.15
N LEU A 50 -0.67 11.87 7.74
CA LEU A 50 0.07 13.14 7.59
C LEU A 50 1.20 13.32 8.63
N GLY A 51 1.87 12.25 9.00
CA GLY A 51 3.03 12.31 9.88
C GLY A 51 2.70 12.89 11.26
N VAL A 52 3.51 13.84 11.72
CA VAL A 52 3.40 14.48 13.04
C VAL A 52 2.16 15.40 13.17
N HIS A 53 1.50 15.74 12.07
CA HIS A 53 0.30 16.58 12.07
C HIS A 53 -1.00 15.78 12.16
N ASP A 54 -0.92 14.44 12.24
CA ASP A 54 -2.07 13.54 12.23
C ASP A 54 -2.08 12.64 13.46
N ARG A 55 -2.99 12.90 14.40
CA ARG A 55 -3.12 12.11 15.64
C ARG A 55 -3.45 10.63 15.42
N ALA A 56 -3.92 10.26 14.23
CA ALA A 56 -4.14 8.87 13.85
C ALA A 56 -2.87 8.20 13.29
N ALA A 57 -1.82 8.96 12.95
CA ALA A 57 -0.56 8.45 12.43
C ALA A 57 0.36 7.95 13.57
N HIS A 58 1.10 6.88 13.32
CA HIS A 58 2.12 6.41 14.26
C HIS A 58 3.22 7.46 14.52
N ALA A 59 3.51 8.30 13.53
CA ALA A 59 4.50 9.36 13.63
C ALA A 59 4.06 10.55 14.50
N TRP A 60 2.78 10.63 14.91
CA TRP A 60 2.30 11.68 15.83
C TRP A 60 3.15 11.79 17.09
N SER A 61 3.58 10.67 17.66
CA SER A 61 4.42 10.63 18.87
C SER A 61 5.91 10.89 18.61
N GLY A 62 6.27 11.29 17.39
CA GLY A 62 7.67 11.54 17.00
C GLY A 62 8.44 10.27 16.65
N VAL A 63 9.78 10.40 16.70
CA VAL A 63 10.73 9.33 16.34
C VAL A 63 10.86 8.31 17.47
N THR A 64 10.62 7.05 17.15
CA THR A 64 10.86 5.87 17.99
C THR A 64 11.56 4.80 17.15
N ASP A 65 12.02 3.70 17.73
CA ASP A 65 12.58 2.57 16.96
C ASP A 65 11.58 2.02 15.94
N ARG A 66 10.28 2.04 16.27
CA ARG A 66 9.20 1.62 15.39
C ARG A 66 8.98 2.61 14.23
N THR A 67 8.99 3.91 14.50
CA THR A 67 8.62 4.96 13.56
C THR A 67 9.78 5.55 12.79
N ARG A 68 11.01 5.25 13.16
CA ARG A 68 12.25 5.81 12.56
C ARG A 68 12.24 5.75 11.02
N VAL A 69 11.76 4.66 10.43
CA VAL A 69 11.68 4.50 8.97
C VAL A 69 10.78 5.53 8.31
N LEU A 70 9.73 6.00 9.00
CA LEU A 70 8.80 7.03 8.49
C LEU A 70 9.48 8.38 8.32
N PHE A 71 10.48 8.71 9.15
CA PHE A 71 11.25 9.95 9.09
C PHE A 71 12.44 9.88 8.13
N GLY A 72 12.67 8.72 7.53
CA GLY A 72 13.72 8.47 6.55
C GLY A 72 13.36 8.89 5.13
N PRO A 73 14.17 8.45 4.14
CA PRO A 73 13.93 8.80 2.75
C PRO A 73 12.60 8.26 2.22
N PRO A 74 11.85 9.01 1.38
CA PRO A 74 10.62 8.53 0.75
C PRO A 74 10.89 7.32 -0.16
N GLY A 75 9.82 6.54 -0.43
CA GLY A 75 9.92 5.34 -1.26
C GLY A 75 10.49 4.13 -0.54
N HIS A 76 10.43 4.10 0.78
CA HIS A 76 10.70 2.91 1.59
C HIS A 76 9.40 2.31 2.12
N ALA A 77 9.38 1.01 2.32
CA ALA A 77 8.26 0.32 2.95
C ALA A 77 8.30 0.52 4.47
N TYR A 78 7.17 0.87 5.06
CA TYR A 78 6.96 0.76 6.50
C TYR A 78 5.99 -0.37 6.76
N VAL A 79 6.49 -1.46 7.37
CA VAL A 79 5.68 -2.66 7.68
C VAL A 79 5.64 -2.83 9.19
N TYR A 80 4.42 -2.87 9.73
CA TYR A 80 4.22 -3.04 11.17
C TYR A 80 3.18 -4.09 11.49
N PHE A 81 3.32 -4.69 12.68
CA PHE A 81 2.43 -5.72 13.20
C PHE A 81 1.32 -5.09 14.03
N ILE A 82 0.07 -5.53 13.81
CA ILE A 82 -1.11 -4.99 14.49
C ILE A 82 -2.03 -6.12 14.97
N TYR A 83 -2.71 -5.90 16.09
CA TYR A 83 -3.66 -6.81 16.73
C TYR A 83 -3.10 -8.21 17.04
N GLY A 84 -1.77 -8.36 17.16
CA GLY A 84 -1.15 -9.64 17.45
C GLY A 84 -1.21 -10.68 16.32
N MET A 85 -1.69 -10.32 15.12
CA MET A 85 -1.93 -11.31 14.05
C MET A 85 -1.72 -10.82 12.62
N TYR A 86 -1.66 -9.50 12.36
CA TYR A 86 -1.59 -8.96 10.99
C TYR A 86 -0.43 -8.01 10.80
N GLU A 87 0.12 -8.01 9.61
CA GLU A 87 1.04 -6.97 9.15
C GLU A 87 0.28 -5.93 8.33
N CYS A 88 0.77 -4.68 8.32
CA CYS A 88 0.25 -3.61 7.47
C CYS A 88 1.38 -2.99 6.67
N LEU A 89 1.19 -2.82 5.36
CA LEU A 89 2.17 -2.23 4.44
C LEU A 89 1.84 -0.77 4.20
N ASN A 90 2.84 0.09 4.41
CA ASN A 90 2.78 1.50 4.05
C ASN A 90 3.96 1.89 3.18
N PHE A 91 3.80 2.94 2.38
CA PHE A 91 4.88 3.59 1.63
C PHE A 91 5.21 4.92 2.29
N VAL A 92 6.47 5.11 2.65
CA VAL A 92 6.96 6.40 3.16
C VAL A 92 6.96 7.42 2.04
N SER A 93 6.41 8.59 2.30
CA SER A 93 6.28 9.71 1.36
C SER A 93 6.70 11.03 1.99
N GLU A 94 6.66 12.10 1.21
CA GLU A 94 7.11 13.45 1.57
C GLU A 94 8.64 13.56 1.72
N GLU A 95 9.12 14.74 2.06
CA GLU A 95 10.54 14.98 2.30
C GLU A 95 11.01 14.30 3.59
N ILE A 96 12.31 14.05 3.68
CA ILE A 96 12.94 13.47 4.88
C ILE A 96 12.55 14.29 6.11
N GLY A 97 12.09 13.61 7.15
CA GLY A 97 11.68 14.23 8.42
C GLY A 97 10.19 14.57 8.52
N GLN A 98 9.42 14.57 7.44
CA GLN A 98 7.97 14.87 7.44
C GLN A 98 7.10 13.68 7.90
N ALA A 99 7.59 12.46 7.73
CA ALA A 99 6.99 11.21 8.20
C ALA A 99 5.58 10.91 7.64
N GLY A 100 5.25 11.43 6.46
CA GLY A 100 4.02 11.05 5.75
C GLY A 100 4.10 9.60 5.28
N CYS A 101 2.98 8.87 5.33
CA CYS A 101 2.93 7.52 4.77
C CYS A 101 1.56 7.16 4.20
N VAL A 102 1.58 6.29 3.19
CA VAL A 102 0.41 5.77 2.50
C VAL A 102 0.18 4.32 2.91
N LEU A 103 -0.89 4.03 3.65
CA LEU A 103 -1.32 2.67 3.93
C LEU A 103 -1.96 2.06 2.68
N ILE A 104 -1.49 0.89 2.26
CA ILE A 104 -2.11 0.10 1.21
C ILE A 104 -3.17 -0.81 1.83
N ARG A 105 -4.44 -0.55 1.49
CA ARG A 105 -5.57 -1.23 2.12
C ARG A 105 -6.05 -2.43 1.31
N ALA A 106 -6.14 -2.29 -0.01
CA ALA A 106 -6.62 -3.37 -0.87
C ALA A 106 -5.94 -3.38 -2.22
N VAL A 107 -5.81 -4.60 -2.75
CA VAL A 107 -5.16 -4.88 -4.04
C VAL A 107 -5.99 -5.89 -4.81
N GLU A 108 -6.27 -5.60 -6.09
CA GLU A 108 -6.84 -6.55 -7.05
C GLU A 108 -5.75 -7.51 -7.52
N PRO A 109 -5.82 -8.83 -7.24
CA PRO A 109 -4.82 -9.80 -7.64
C PRO A 109 -4.72 -9.95 -9.16
N LEU A 110 -3.52 -9.91 -9.74
CA LEU A 110 -3.31 -10.02 -11.19
C LEU A 110 -2.34 -11.16 -11.57
N VAL A 111 -1.31 -11.41 -10.76
CA VAL A 111 -0.26 -12.40 -11.02
C VAL A 111 0.04 -13.16 -9.74
N GLY A 112 0.28 -14.48 -9.86
CA GLY A 112 0.61 -15.33 -8.72
C GLY A 112 -0.60 -15.70 -7.85
N ILE A 113 -1.82 -15.66 -8.39
CA ILE A 113 -3.09 -15.88 -7.66
C ILE A 113 -3.07 -17.23 -6.92
N ALA A 114 -2.61 -18.30 -7.54
CA ALA A 114 -2.53 -19.61 -6.88
C ALA A 114 -1.61 -19.61 -5.64
N ALA A 115 -0.52 -18.85 -5.65
CA ALA A 115 0.33 -18.69 -4.48
C ALA A 115 -0.37 -17.88 -3.37
N MET A 116 -1.10 -16.82 -3.72
CA MET A 116 -1.89 -16.05 -2.79
C MET A 116 -3.00 -16.90 -2.14
N GLN A 117 -3.68 -17.75 -2.93
CA GLN A 117 -4.72 -18.67 -2.44
C GLN A 117 -4.15 -19.70 -1.46
N ARG A 118 -2.97 -20.27 -1.74
CA ARG A 118 -2.29 -21.19 -0.79
C ARG A 118 -1.96 -20.53 0.55
N ARG A 119 -1.59 -19.24 0.55
CA ARG A 119 -1.32 -18.48 1.78
C ARG A 119 -2.60 -18.06 2.50
N ARG A 120 -3.73 -18.01 1.78
CA ARG A 120 -5.06 -17.69 2.32
C ARG A 120 -6.14 -18.68 1.90
N PRO A 121 -6.07 -19.93 2.38
CA PRO A 121 -6.99 -21.01 1.97
C PRO A 121 -8.46 -20.71 2.32
N ALA A 122 -8.72 -19.89 3.35
CA ALA A 122 -10.07 -19.48 3.72
C ALA A 122 -10.69 -18.43 2.76
N ALA A 123 -9.92 -17.87 1.83
CA ALA A 123 -10.42 -16.91 0.84
C ALA A 123 -11.04 -17.67 -0.35
N GLN A 124 -12.33 -17.97 -0.27
CA GLN A 124 -13.06 -18.73 -1.30
C GLN A 124 -13.29 -17.93 -2.60
N ARG A 125 -13.28 -16.59 -2.53
CA ARG A 125 -13.51 -15.70 -3.68
C ARG A 125 -12.28 -14.83 -3.90
N MET A 126 -12.00 -14.53 -5.17
CA MET A 126 -10.84 -13.72 -5.56
C MET A 126 -10.89 -12.30 -4.98
N GLU A 127 -12.10 -11.73 -4.88
CA GLU A 127 -12.33 -10.36 -4.39
C GLU A 127 -11.93 -10.19 -2.92
N VAL A 128 -11.98 -11.27 -2.11
CA VAL A 128 -11.61 -11.20 -0.69
C VAL A 128 -10.16 -11.60 -0.43
N LEU A 129 -9.42 -11.97 -1.48
CA LEU A 129 -8.06 -12.50 -1.36
C LEU A 129 -7.07 -11.46 -0.81
N ALA A 130 -7.19 -10.20 -1.24
CA ALA A 130 -6.33 -9.10 -0.80
C ALA A 130 -7.12 -7.81 -0.48
N SER A 131 -8.40 -7.93 -0.08
CA SER A 131 -9.29 -6.82 0.27
C SER A 131 -9.19 -6.50 1.77
N GLY A 132 -8.16 -5.80 2.15
CA GLY A 132 -7.86 -5.37 3.52
C GLY A 132 -6.37 -5.47 3.83
N PRO A 133 -5.81 -4.58 4.69
CA PRO A 133 -4.37 -4.45 4.87
C PRO A 133 -3.70 -5.75 5.35
N GLY A 134 -4.25 -6.43 6.34
CA GLY A 134 -3.73 -7.73 6.80
C GLY A 134 -3.93 -8.85 5.78
N LYS A 135 -5.03 -8.82 5.01
CA LYS A 135 -5.30 -9.82 3.98
C LYS A 135 -4.29 -9.71 2.83
N LEU A 136 -4.00 -8.49 2.38
CA LEU A 136 -3.04 -8.28 1.30
C LEU A 136 -1.61 -8.66 1.71
N THR A 137 -1.17 -8.34 2.92
CA THR A 137 0.18 -8.70 3.37
C THR A 137 0.37 -10.21 3.44
N LEU A 138 -0.62 -10.94 3.95
CA LEU A 138 -0.62 -12.41 3.91
C LEU A 138 -0.59 -12.94 2.46
N ALA A 139 -1.48 -12.45 1.58
CA ALA A 139 -1.55 -12.88 0.19
C ALA A 139 -0.23 -12.65 -0.56
N PHE A 140 0.41 -11.51 -0.35
CA PHE A 140 1.66 -11.12 -1.00
C PHE A 140 2.93 -11.62 -0.29
N ASP A 141 2.81 -12.30 0.87
CA ASP A 141 3.95 -12.73 1.68
C ASP A 141 4.82 -11.55 2.16
N ILE A 142 4.17 -10.46 2.51
CA ILE A 142 4.81 -9.27 3.06
C ILE A 142 4.77 -9.34 4.58
N THR A 143 5.94 -9.27 5.20
CA THR A 143 6.13 -9.35 6.65
C THR A 143 7.02 -8.19 7.12
N ARG A 144 7.29 -8.10 8.42
CA ARG A 144 8.27 -7.15 8.97
C ARG A 144 9.68 -7.28 8.37
N LYS A 145 10.00 -8.38 7.68
CA LYS A 145 11.26 -8.51 6.93
C LYS A 145 11.39 -7.46 5.81
N GLN A 146 10.27 -6.98 5.30
CA GLN A 146 10.22 -5.92 4.30
C GLN A 146 10.18 -4.50 4.91
N ASN A 147 10.19 -4.34 6.25
CA ASN A 147 10.27 -3.02 6.85
C ASN A 147 11.60 -2.35 6.49
N GLY A 148 11.55 -1.12 5.97
CA GLY A 148 12.71 -0.40 5.44
C GLY A 148 13.15 -0.81 4.03
N ALA A 149 12.46 -1.73 3.36
CA ALA A 149 12.79 -2.10 1.98
C ALA A 149 12.62 -0.91 1.01
N ASP A 150 13.56 -0.72 0.11
CA ASP A 150 13.53 0.31 -0.93
C ASP A 150 12.61 -0.12 -2.09
N LEU A 151 11.48 0.58 -2.25
CA LEU A 151 10.45 0.28 -3.26
C LEU A 151 10.88 0.61 -4.70
N THR A 152 12.02 1.30 -4.85
CA THR A 152 12.58 1.63 -6.18
C THR A 152 13.50 0.54 -6.73
N ARG A 153 13.74 -0.53 -5.94
CA ARG A 153 14.59 -1.68 -6.29
C ARG A 153 14.22 -2.91 -5.45
N GLY A 154 14.84 -4.04 -5.73
CA GLY A 154 14.63 -5.28 -4.94
C GLY A 154 13.37 -6.04 -5.32
N SER A 155 12.87 -6.90 -4.41
CA SER A 155 11.74 -7.82 -4.65
C SER A 155 10.37 -7.19 -4.36
N LEU A 156 10.30 -6.18 -3.48
CA LEU A 156 9.09 -5.41 -3.20
C LEU A 156 9.15 -4.10 -3.97
N GLN A 157 8.25 -3.91 -4.92
CA GLN A 157 8.26 -2.78 -5.84
C GLN A 157 6.85 -2.24 -6.07
N VAL A 158 6.77 -0.95 -6.43
CA VAL A 158 5.56 -0.37 -7.02
C VAL A 158 5.86 0.03 -8.45
N ARG A 159 5.00 -0.37 -9.37
CA ARG A 159 5.21 -0.19 -10.81
C ARG A 159 4.05 0.55 -11.46
N ARG A 160 4.34 1.29 -12.51
CA ARG A 160 3.36 1.94 -13.37
C ARG A 160 3.24 1.16 -14.69
N LEU A 161 2.01 0.79 -15.06
CA LEU A 161 1.73 0.28 -16.40
C LEU A 161 1.89 1.40 -17.44
N PHE A 162 2.38 1.08 -18.64
CA PHE A 162 2.47 2.05 -19.75
C PHE A 162 1.09 2.50 -20.23
N ARG A 163 0.09 1.61 -20.13
CA ARG A 163 -1.33 1.93 -20.38
C ARG A 163 -2.12 1.63 -19.13
N GLN A 164 -2.63 2.66 -18.48
CA GLN A 164 -3.48 2.53 -17.30
C GLN A 164 -4.95 2.65 -17.72
N PRO A 165 -5.86 1.79 -17.21
CA PRO A 165 -7.28 2.00 -17.37
C PRO A 165 -7.69 3.30 -16.67
N ARG A 166 -8.66 3.99 -17.24
CA ARG A 166 -9.31 5.13 -16.58
C ARG A 166 -10.24 4.60 -15.49
N PHE A 167 -10.31 5.30 -14.38
CA PHE A 167 -11.22 5.03 -13.26
C PHE A 167 -11.53 6.33 -12.52
N GLU A 168 -12.63 6.34 -11.82
CA GLU A 168 -12.99 7.40 -10.90
C GLU A 168 -12.48 7.09 -9.50
N ILE A 169 -12.13 8.13 -8.75
CA ILE A 169 -11.66 8.02 -7.37
C ILE A 169 -12.75 8.52 -6.44
N GLN A 170 -13.21 7.64 -5.57
CA GLN A 170 -14.04 8.01 -4.44
C GLN A 170 -13.15 8.36 -3.25
N VAL A 171 -13.50 9.44 -2.55
CA VAL A 171 -12.81 9.94 -1.34
C VAL A 171 -13.75 9.79 -0.15
N THR A 172 -13.25 9.17 0.92
CA THR A 172 -14.04 8.90 2.14
C THR A 172 -13.19 9.10 3.39
N PRO A 173 -13.79 9.11 4.59
CA PRO A 173 -13.04 8.97 5.82
C PRO A 173 -12.27 7.65 5.90
N ARG A 174 -11.18 7.66 6.67
CA ARG A 174 -10.34 6.48 6.97
C ARG A 174 -11.09 5.49 7.87
N VAL A 175 -10.68 4.22 7.83
CA VAL A 175 -11.36 3.12 8.53
C VAL A 175 -10.57 2.65 9.75
N GLY A 176 -11.27 2.45 10.87
CA GLY A 176 -10.70 1.82 12.07
C GLY A 176 -9.77 2.70 12.89
N ILE A 177 -9.86 4.02 12.74
CA ILE A 177 -9.10 5.02 13.51
C ILE A 177 -10.02 5.76 14.50
N ARG A 178 -9.43 6.29 15.58
CA ARG A 178 -10.17 7.04 16.63
C ARG A 178 -10.03 8.55 16.50
N HIS A 179 -8.85 9.02 16.08
CA HIS A 179 -8.55 10.44 15.94
C HIS A 179 -8.65 10.86 14.48
N ASN A 180 -9.10 12.09 14.22
CA ASN A 180 -9.25 12.63 12.87
C ASN A 180 -10.05 11.67 11.95
N SER A 181 -11.05 11.00 12.52
CA SER A 181 -11.83 9.95 11.85
C SER A 181 -12.74 10.48 10.76
N ASP A 182 -13.05 11.77 10.79
CA ASP A 182 -13.85 12.52 9.81
C ASP A 182 -13.03 13.02 8.61
N TRP A 183 -11.71 12.97 8.68
CA TRP A 183 -10.87 13.45 7.59
C TRP A 183 -10.98 12.57 6.34
N PRO A 184 -11.23 13.17 5.15
CA PRO A 184 -11.43 12.44 3.89
C PRO A 184 -10.10 12.01 3.27
N LEU A 185 -9.37 11.14 3.97
CA LEU A 185 -8.01 10.70 3.64
C LEU A 185 -7.93 9.23 3.20
N ARG A 186 -9.06 8.62 2.86
CA ARG A 186 -9.13 7.31 2.22
C ARG A 186 -9.56 7.48 0.77
N PHE A 187 -8.82 6.86 -0.13
CA PHE A 187 -9.01 6.91 -1.57
C PHE A 187 -9.24 5.51 -2.10
N LEU A 188 -10.24 5.34 -2.96
CA LEU A 188 -10.56 4.04 -3.56
C LEU A 188 -11.05 4.20 -5.00
N ILE A 189 -10.85 3.17 -5.81
CA ILE A 189 -11.40 3.11 -7.15
C ILE A 189 -12.90 2.84 -7.04
N THR A 190 -13.71 3.75 -7.59
CA THR A 190 -15.19 3.68 -7.52
C THR A 190 -15.71 2.36 -8.07
N ALA A 191 -16.65 1.74 -7.36
CA ALA A 191 -17.31 0.48 -7.72
C ALA A 191 -16.37 -0.71 -7.98
N ASN A 192 -15.12 -0.66 -7.49
CA ASN A 192 -14.19 -1.79 -7.63
C ASN A 192 -14.53 -2.90 -6.61
N PRO A 193 -14.75 -4.16 -7.04
CA PRO A 193 -15.17 -5.25 -6.15
C PRO A 193 -14.10 -5.71 -5.15
N PHE A 194 -12.84 -5.32 -5.34
CA PHE A 194 -11.70 -5.69 -4.49
C PHE A 194 -11.45 -4.69 -3.34
N VAL A 195 -12.20 -3.61 -3.23
CA VAL A 195 -12.11 -2.64 -2.12
C VAL A 195 -12.46 -3.34 -0.80
N SER A 196 -11.79 -2.96 0.30
CA SER A 196 -12.05 -3.54 1.63
C SER A 196 -13.43 -3.14 2.16
N ARG A 197 -14.10 -4.08 2.82
CA ARG A 197 -15.39 -3.88 3.50
C ARG A 197 -15.17 -3.85 4.99
#